data_648de2c3784edea7698adc5971a321f9
#
_entry.id   648de2c3784edea7698adc5971a321f9
#
_cell.length_a   1.000
_cell.length_b   1.000
_cell.length_c   1.000
_cell.angle_alpha   90.00
_cell.angle_beta   90.00
_cell.angle_gamma   90.00
#
_symmetry.space_group_name_H-M   'P 1'
#
loop_
_entity.id
_entity.type
_entity.pdbx_description
1 polymer ?
#
loop_
_entity_poly.entity_id
_entity_poly.type
_entity_poly.pdbx_seq_one_letter_code
_entity_poly.pdbx_strand_id
1 'polypeptide(L)'
;MIKKINYFFQAIIIYILFFLGFIIGIKLSRKIFANLFFLIGPFFKSTKIIKKNLNFFSNKVDQIDKDQIIEKMWKNYGMTFIEYIFLYRFKKNSSHISISDKGDLDKIIQEKKPVVFISGHFANFELMSMEITKKNIPLATIYRPLNNIFLNPF
;
A
#
# COMPACT_ATOMS: atom_id res chain seq x y z
N MET A 1 19.85 9.03 20.71
CA MET A 1 20.61 7.78 20.47
C MET A 1 19.68 6.56 20.44
N ILE A 2 18.92 6.26 21.48
CA ILE A 2 18.01 5.10 21.60
C ILE A 2 17.03 4.97 20.41
N LYS A 3 16.41 6.08 19.96
CA LYS A 3 15.47 6.08 18.84
C LYS A 3 16.10 5.58 17.53
N LYS A 4 17.36 5.95 17.24
CA LYS A 4 18.06 5.48 16.03
C LYS A 4 18.38 3.99 16.11
N ILE A 5 18.74 3.49 17.30
CA ILE A 5 19.00 2.06 17.52
C ILE A 5 17.71 1.26 17.28
N ASN A 6 16.59 1.70 17.83
CA ASN A 6 15.30 1.05 17.60
C ASN A 6 14.92 1.05 16.10
N TYR A 7 15.15 2.14 15.39
CA TYR A 7 14.90 2.22 13.95
C TYR A 7 15.78 1.26 13.16
N PHE A 8 17.05 1.10 13.56
CA PHE A 8 17.96 0.15 12.94
C PHE A 8 17.47 -1.30 13.09
N PHE A 9 17.09 -1.73 14.29
CA PHE A 9 16.54 -3.07 14.50
C PHE A 9 15.21 -3.29 13.74
N GLN A 10 14.33 -2.28 13.74
CA GLN A 10 13.11 -2.35 12.95
C GLN A 10 13.41 -2.54 11.45
N ALA A 11 14.38 -1.79 10.93
CA ALA A 11 14.78 -1.91 9.54
C ALA A 11 15.33 -3.31 9.20
N ILE A 12 16.19 -3.86 10.07
CA ILE A 12 16.69 -5.23 9.88
C ILE A 12 15.54 -6.23 9.79
N ILE A 13 14.58 -6.18 10.71
CA ILE A 13 13.42 -7.08 10.68
C ILE A 13 12.66 -6.94 9.37
N ILE A 14 12.40 -5.72 8.92
CA ILE A 14 11.68 -5.45 7.67
C ILE A 14 12.45 -5.98 6.47
N TYR A 15 13.77 -5.77 6.40
CA TYR A 15 14.62 -6.30 5.32
C TYR A 15 14.63 -7.82 5.29
N ILE A 16 14.69 -8.49 6.46
CA ILE A 16 14.58 -9.94 6.53
C ILE A 16 13.23 -10.42 5.99
N LEU A 17 12.13 -9.78 6.41
CA LEU A 17 10.79 -10.11 5.92
C LEU A 17 10.66 -9.90 4.41
N PHE A 18 11.22 -8.82 3.89
CA PHE A 18 11.26 -8.54 2.46
C PHE A 18 12.08 -9.58 1.69
N PHE A 19 13.25 -9.95 2.20
CA PHE A 19 14.08 -10.99 1.59
C PHE A 19 13.35 -12.34 1.52
N LEU A 20 12.75 -12.77 2.62
CA LEU A 20 11.94 -13.99 2.66
C LEU A 20 10.76 -13.91 1.67
N GLY A 21 10.05 -12.79 1.66
CA GLY A 21 8.96 -12.57 0.71
C GLY A 21 9.41 -12.62 -0.75
N PHE A 22 10.58 -12.09 -1.05
CA PHE A 22 11.15 -12.13 -2.40
C PHE A 22 11.44 -13.58 -2.87
N ILE A 23 12.01 -14.42 -1.99
CA ILE A 23 12.30 -15.84 -2.28
C ILE A 23 11.00 -16.61 -2.53
N ILE A 24 10.00 -16.42 -1.68
CA ILE A 24 8.73 -17.14 -1.74
C ILE A 24 7.90 -16.74 -2.99
N GLY A 25 8.11 -15.54 -3.50
CA GLY A 25 7.39 -14.99 -4.64
C GLY A 25 6.04 -14.36 -4.27
N ILE A 26 5.55 -13.47 -5.15
CA ILE A 26 4.45 -12.55 -4.85
C ILE A 26 3.15 -13.22 -4.42
N LYS A 27 2.73 -14.30 -5.09
CA LYS A 27 1.42 -14.94 -4.82
C LYS A 27 1.34 -15.50 -3.41
N LEU A 28 2.39 -16.24 -2.99
CA LEU A 28 2.42 -16.86 -1.68
C LEU A 28 2.73 -15.85 -0.57
N SER A 29 3.65 -14.90 -0.84
CA SER A 29 3.96 -13.82 0.09
C SER A 29 2.73 -12.99 0.45
N ARG A 30 1.89 -12.62 -0.51
CA ARG A 30 0.64 -11.90 -0.24
C ARG A 30 -0.27 -12.66 0.71
N LYS A 31 -0.42 -13.98 0.54
CA LYS A 31 -1.24 -14.81 1.45
C LYS A 31 -0.66 -14.85 2.86
N ILE A 32 0.66 -15.08 2.97
CA ILE A 32 1.35 -15.16 4.25
C ILE A 32 1.26 -13.82 4.98
N PHE A 33 1.61 -12.73 4.31
CA PHE A 33 1.62 -11.40 4.93
C PHE A 33 0.21 -10.87 5.22
N ALA A 34 -0.79 -11.22 4.42
CA ALA A 34 -2.17 -10.92 4.74
C ALA A 34 -2.58 -11.53 6.09
N ASN A 35 -2.29 -12.82 6.31
CA ASN A 35 -2.62 -13.50 7.56
C ASN A 35 -1.74 -13.02 8.72
N LEU A 36 -0.45 -12.77 8.48
CA LEU A 36 0.45 -12.20 9.48
C LEU A 36 -0.08 -10.86 9.99
N PHE A 37 -0.42 -9.95 9.10
CA PHE A 37 -0.93 -8.63 9.49
C PHE A 37 -2.32 -8.70 10.11
N PHE A 38 -3.15 -9.64 9.72
CA PHE A 38 -4.41 -9.90 10.40
C PHE A 38 -4.19 -10.27 11.88
N LEU A 39 -3.19 -11.12 12.16
CA LEU A 39 -2.88 -11.56 13.52
C LEU A 39 -2.19 -10.46 14.36
N ILE A 40 -1.19 -9.78 13.79
CA ILE A 40 -0.38 -8.82 14.55
C ILE A 40 -0.90 -7.38 14.49
N GLY A 41 -1.69 -7.04 13.48
CA GLY A 41 -2.18 -5.68 13.24
C GLY A 41 -2.90 -5.04 14.42
N PRO A 42 -3.80 -5.75 15.13
CA PRO A 42 -4.49 -5.21 16.30
C PRO A 42 -3.55 -4.75 17.44
N PHE A 43 -2.32 -5.27 17.51
CA PHE A 43 -1.32 -4.83 18.48
C PHE A 43 -0.70 -3.46 18.15
N PHE A 44 -0.69 -3.09 16.84
CA PHE A 44 -0.14 -1.81 16.39
C PHE A 44 -1.16 -0.68 16.40
N LYS A 45 -2.45 -0.99 16.21
CA LYS A 45 -3.50 0.02 16.19
C LYS A 45 -4.76 -0.51 16.86
N SER A 46 -5.26 0.25 17.80
CA SER A 46 -6.45 -0.11 18.60
C SER A 46 -7.66 -0.35 17.69
N THR A 47 -8.23 -1.57 17.78
CA THR A 47 -9.49 -1.94 17.13
C THR A 47 -10.64 -1.01 17.52
N LYS A 48 -10.63 -0.46 18.75
CA LYS A 48 -11.61 0.51 19.22
C LYS A 48 -11.62 1.78 18.37
N ILE A 49 -10.41 2.29 18.01
CA ILE A 49 -10.29 3.49 17.15
C ILE A 49 -10.82 3.20 15.77
N ILE A 50 -10.48 2.02 15.21
CA ILE A 50 -10.94 1.62 13.88
C ILE A 50 -12.48 1.52 13.86
N LYS A 51 -13.07 0.85 14.85
CA LYS A 51 -14.53 0.74 14.99
C LYS A 51 -15.20 2.10 15.14
N LYS A 52 -14.60 3.03 15.92
CA LYS A 52 -15.09 4.40 16.05
C LYS A 52 -15.11 5.11 14.69
N ASN A 53 -14.05 4.99 13.90
CA ASN A 53 -13.97 5.60 12.57
C ASN A 53 -15.01 5.00 11.61
N LEU A 54 -15.21 3.69 11.64
CA LEU A 54 -16.24 3.03 10.84
C LEU A 54 -17.65 3.52 11.22
N ASN A 55 -17.91 3.76 12.50
CA ASN A 55 -19.18 4.31 12.95
C ASN A 55 -19.46 5.72 12.42
N PHE A 56 -18.42 6.56 12.29
CA PHE A 56 -18.56 7.86 11.65
C PHE A 56 -18.94 7.76 10.18
N PHE A 57 -18.40 6.75 9.50
CA PHE A 57 -18.66 6.56 8.08
C PHE A 57 -20.05 5.99 7.81
N SER A 58 -20.52 5.08 8.64
CA SER A 58 -21.87 4.52 8.52
C SER A 58 -22.39 3.96 9.84
N ASN A 59 -23.44 4.60 10.36
CA ASN A 59 -24.20 4.07 11.49
C ASN A 59 -25.07 2.84 11.14
N LYS A 60 -25.19 2.53 9.84
CA LYS A 60 -26.03 1.43 9.31
C LYS A 60 -25.28 0.14 9.07
N VAL A 61 -23.97 0.11 9.29
CA VAL A 61 -23.16 -1.11 9.12
C VAL A 61 -23.27 -1.96 10.37
N ASP A 62 -23.75 -3.18 10.23
CA ASP A 62 -23.85 -4.14 11.32
C ASP A 62 -22.49 -4.49 11.92
N GLN A 63 -22.48 -5.01 13.16
CA GLN A 63 -21.24 -5.35 13.86
C GLN A 63 -20.44 -6.42 13.12
N ILE A 64 -21.12 -7.40 12.52
CA ILE A 64 -20.49 -8.47 11.73
C ILE A 64 -19.77 -7.89 10.52
N ASP A 65 -20.39 -6.95 9.82
CA ASP A 65 -19.78 -6.29 8.67
C ASP A 65 -18.56 -5.46 9.07
N LYS A 66 -18.61 -4.79 10.25
CA LYS A 66 -17.47 -4.03 10.77
C LYS A 66 -16.26 -4.93 11.05
N ASP A 67 -16.48 -6.09 11.63
CA ASP A 67 -15.40 -7.03 11.94
C ASP A 67 -14.81 -7.62 10.64
N GLN A 68 -15.63 -7.91 9.63
CA GLN A 68 -15.15 -8.32 8.31
C GLN A 68 -14.35 -7.21 7.59
N ILE A 69 -14.80 -5.96 7.71
CA ILE A 69 -14.08 -4.81 7.14
C ILE A 69 -12.69 -4.68 7.80
N ILE A 70 -12.63 -4.82 9.14
CA ILE A 70 -11.38 -4.76 9.89
C ILE A 70 -10.43 -5.89 9.48
N GLU A 71 -10.94 -7.10 9.35
CA GLU A 71 -10.17 -8.25 8.87
C GLU A 71 -9.59 -7.98 7.47
N LYS A 72 -10.44 -7.57 6.52
CA LYS A 72 -10.03 -7.26 5.15
C LYS A 72 -9.02 -6.11 5.12
N MET A 73 -9.20 -5.10 5.95
CA MET A 73 -8.27 -3.98 6.10
C MET A 73 -6.87 -4.45 6.50
N TRP A 74 -6.76 -5.26 7.55
CA TRP A 74 -5.47 -5.78 8.01
C TRP A 74 -4.81 -6.69 6.97
N LYS A 75 -5.59 -7.59 6.35
CA LYS A 75 -5.11 -8.43 5.25
C LYS A 75 -4.59 -7.59 4.08
N ASN A 76 -5.30 -6.53 3.73
CA ASN A 76 -4.87 -5.62 2.68
C ASN A 76 -3.57 -4.89 3.03
N TYR A 77 -3.40 -4.42 4.27
CA TYR A 77 -2.13 -3.82 4.71
C TYR A 77 -0.96 -4.79 4.58
N GLY A 78 -1.15 -6.06 4.95
CA GLY A 78 -0.11 -7.07 4.79
C GLY A 78 0.24 -7.35 3.33
N MET A 79 -0.75 -7.42 2.46
CA MET A 79 -0.52 -7.58 1.02
C MET A 79 0.22 -6.38 0.44
N THR A 80 -0.22 -5.17 0.73
CA THR A 80 0.42 -3.93 0.26
C THR A 80 1.85 -3.83 0.77
N PHE A 81 2.08 -4.15 2.04
CA PHE A 81 3.42 -4.10 2.64
C PHE A 81 4.43 -4.97 1.86
N ILE A 82 4.07 -6.20 1.52
CA ILE A 82 4.98 -7.08 0.81
C ILE A 82 5.08 -6.77 -0.68
N GLU A 83 4.09 -6.12 -1.27
CA GLU A 83 4.12 -5.71 -2.67
C GLU A 83 5.20 -4.67 -2.97
N TYR A 84 5.66 -3.89 -1.98
CA TYR A 84 6.73 -2.90 -2.18
C TYR A 84 8.00 -3.50 -2.79
N ILE A 85 8.39 -4.71 -2.39
CA ILE A 85 9.58 -5.37 -2.98
C ILE A 85 9.38 -5.82 -4.44
N PHE A 86 8.13 -5.85 -4.90
CA PHE A 86 7.78 -6.26 -6.26
C PHE A 86 7.44 -5.08 -7.18
N LEU A 87 7.50 -3.83 -6.70
CA LEU A 87 7.16 -2.64 -7.51
C LEU A 87 7.97 -2.58 -8.80
N TYR A 88 9.24 -2.97 -8.77
CA TYR A 88 10.06 -3.04 -9.96
C TYR A 88 9.52 -4.01 -11.03
N ARG A 89 8.96 -5.15 -10.60
CA ARG A 89 8.30 -6.10 -11.51
C ARG A 89 7.02 -5.51 -12.07
N PHE A 90 6.23 -4.82 -11.26
CA PHE A 90 5.01 -4.14 -11.72
C PHE A 90 5.32 -3.02 -12.71
N LYS A 91 6.44 -2.33 -12.53
CA LYS A 91 6.90 -1.31 -13.48
C LYS A 91 7.23 -1.91 -14.85
N LYS A 92 7.89 -3.07 -14.88
CA LYS A 92 8.28 -3.75 -16.13
C LYS A 92 7.12 -4.48 -16.80
N ASN A 93 6.23 -5.06 -16.01
CA ASN A 93 5.17 -5.92 -16.54
C ASN A 93 3.86 -5.65 -15.76
N SER A 94 2.84 -5.21 -16.49
CA SER A 94 1.50 -4.91 -15.92
C SER A 94 0.63 -6.17 -15.75
N SER A 95 1.16 -7.37 -15.89
CA SER A 95 0.39 -8.63 -15.80
C SER A 95 -0.31 -8.87 -14.46
N HIS A 96 0.08 -8.14 -13.42
CA HIS A 96 -0.50 -8.22 -12.07
C HIS A 96 -1.54 -7.13 -11.79
N ILE A 97 -1.76 -6.24 -12.74
CA ILE A 97 -2.62 -5.05 -12.61
C ILE A 97 -3.64 -5.09 -13.73
N SER A 98 -4.90 -4.90 -13.38
CA SER A 98 -5.96 -4.63 -14.35
C SER A 98 -6.25 -3.14 -14.35
N ILE A 99 -6.10 -2.50 -15.51
CA ILE A 99 -6.36 -1.07 -15.68
C ILE A 99 -7.69 -0.93 -16.41
N SER A 100 -8.62 -0.22 -15.78
CA SER A 100 -9.85 0.21 -16.44
C SER A 100 -9.75 1.71 -16.67
N ASP A 101 -9.28 2.08 -17.85
CA ASP A 101 -9.17 3.46 -18.31
C ASP A 101 -10.23 3.68 -19.40
N LYS A 102 -11.03 4.74 -19.26
CA LYS A 102 -12.05 5.16 -20.24
C LYS A 102 -11.48 6.09 -21.32
N GLY A 103 -10.16 6.09 -21.51
CA GLY A 103 -9.49 6.96 -22.46
C GLY A 103 -9.12 8.34 -21.89
N ASP A 104 -9.32 8.56 -20.59
CA ASP A 104 -9.03 9.85 -19.96
C ASP A 104 -7.53 10.15 -19.95
N LEU A 105 -6.67 9.13 -19.77
CA LEU A 105 -5.22 9.33 -19.81
C LEU A 105 -4.72 9.68 -21.21
N ASP A 106 -5.28 9.07 -22.25
CA ASP A 106 -4.91 9.38 -23.63
C ASP A 106 -5.34 10.80 -24.01
N LYS A 107 -6.50 11.24 -23.51
CA LYS A 107 -6.96 12.63 -23.68
C LYS A 107 -6.02 13.64 -23.00
N ILE A 108 -5.55 13.36 -21.78
CA ILE A 108 -4.58 14.18 -21.05
C ILE A 108 -3.28 14.32 -21.87
N ILE A 109 -2.81 13.23 -22.47
CA ILE A 109 -1.59 13.24 -23.31
C ILE A 109 -1.78 14.13 -24.55
N GLN A 110 -2.95 14.03 -25.20
CA GLN A 110 -3.26 14.81 -26.40
C GLN A 110 -3.40 16.31 -26.10
N GLU A 111 -4.12 16.65 -25.04
CA GLU A 111 -4.40 18.05 -24.68
C GLU A 111 -3.18 18.79 -24.12
N LYS A 112 -2.20 18.08 -23.56
CA LYS A 112 -0.96 18.62 -22.94
C LYS A 112 -1.21 19.70 -21.88
N LYS A 113 -2.39 19.67 -21.25
CA LYS A 113 -2.75 20.61 -20.18
C LYS A 113 -2.31 20.06 -18.81
N PRO A 114 -1.98 20.96 -17.85
CA PRO A 114 -1.75 20.54 -16.47
C PRO A 114 -3.01 19.89 -15.89
N VAL A 115 -2.85 18.77 -15.18
CA VAL A 115 -3.95 18.02 -14.56
C VAL A 115 -3.60 17.71 -13.12
N VAL A 116 -4.61 17.70 -12.25
CA VAL A 116 -4.48 17.26 -10.87
C VAL A 116 -5.12 15.87 -10.73
N PHE A 117 -4.30 14.88 -10.39
CA PHE A 117 -4.79 13.56 -10.06
C PHE A 117 -5.16 13.50 -8.58
N ILE A 118 -6.40 13.11 -8.28
CA ILE A 118 -6.89 12.94 -6.91
C ILE A 118 -7.12 11.46 -6.68
N SER A 119 -6.53 10.92 -5.62
CA SER A 119 -6.67 9.53 -5.22
C SER A 119 -6.84 9.38 -3.72
N GLY A 120 -7.46 8.28 -3.30
CA GLY A 120 -7.46 7.86 -1.91
C GLY A 120 -6.39 6.80 -1.64
N HIS A 121 -6.05 6.62 -0.36
CA HIS A 121 -5.13 5.55 0.07
C HIS A 121 -5.87 4.20 0.11
N PHE A 122 -6.33 3.75 -1.06
CA PHE A 122 -6.99 2.45 -1.22
C PHE A 122 -5.97 1.41 -1.70
N ALA A 123 -5.88 0.30 -0.99
CA ALA A 123 -4.94 -0.78 -1.34
C ALA A 123 -3.51 -0.23 -1.60
N ASN A 124 -2.87 -0.68 -2.65
CA ASN A 124 -1.56 -0.18 -3.08
C ASN A 124 -1.73 0.99 -4.07
N PHE A 125 -2.03 2.18 -3.56
CA PHE A 125 -2.26 3.39 -4.37
C PHE A 125 -1.01 3.84 -5.16
N GLU A 126 0.19 3.40 -4.79
CA GLU A 126 1.44 3.67 -5.50
C GLU A 126 1.39 3.16 -6.95
N LEU A 127 0.66 2.06 -7.19
CA LEU A 127 0.51 1.49 -8.52
C LEU A 127 -0.18 2.45 -9.49
N MET A 128 -1.09 3.31 -9.01
CA MET A 128 -1.73 4.32 -9.86
C MET A 128 -0.71 5.32 -10.41
N SER A 129 0.11 5.88 -9.54
CA SER A 129 1.17 6.82 -9.94
C SER A 129 2.14 6.18 -10.94
N MET A 130 2.47 4.92 -10.74
CA MET A 130 3.33 4.16 -11.63
C MET A 130 2.69 3.96 -13.01
N GLU A 131 1.40 3.65 -13.09
CA GLU A 131 0.72 3.48 -14.38
C GLU A 131 0.56 4.78 -15.15
N ILE A 132 0.33 5.91 -14.45
CA ILE A 132 0.33 7.24 -15.07
C ILE A 132 1.70 7.55 -15.69
N THR A 133 2.78 7.30 -14.96
CA THR A 133 4.14 7.56 -15.47
C THR A 133 4.55 6.63 -16.62
N LYS A 134 4.03 5.40 -16.69
CA LYS A 134 4.23 4.50 -17.84
C LYS A 134 3.64 5.06 -19.14
N LYS A 135 2.62 5.89 -19.05
CA LYS A 135 2.04 6.61 -20.19
C LYS A 135 2.86 7.84 -20.60
N ASN A 136 4.06 8.02 -20.08
CA ASN A 136 4.92 9.20 -20.28
C ASN A 136 4.28 10.52 -19.85
N ILE A 137 3.36 10.49 -18.89
CA ILE A 137 2.80 11.69 -18.25
C ILE A 137 3.74 12.08 -17.10
N PRO A 138 4.40 13.25 -17.16
CA PRO A 138 5.22 13.74 -16.06
C PRO A 138 4.35 13.95 -14.82
N LEU A 139 4.71 13.29 -13.72
CA LEU A 139 3.96 13.35 -12.47
C LEU A 139 4.83 13.94 -11.35
N ALA A 140 4.31 14.96 -10.67
CA ALA A 140 4.90 15.51 -9.45
C ALA A 140 4.01 15.15 -8.26
N THR A 141 4.60 14.69 -7.16
CA THR A 141 3.89 14.35 -5.95
C THR A 141 4.53 15.00 -4.73
N ILE A 142 3.72 15.31 -3.72
CA ILE A 142 4.23 15.73 -2.43
C ILE A 142 4.50 14.47 -1.62
N TYR A 143 5.74 14.27 -1.22
CA TYR A 143 6.20 13.11 -0.49
C TYR A 143 6.65 13.48 0.92
N ARG A 144 6.24 12.69 1.90
CA ARG A 144 6.75 12.76 3.27
C ARG A 144 7.70 11.58 3.50
N PRO A 145 8.98 11.82 3.79
CA PRO A 145 9.94 10.77 4.12
C PRO A 145 9.48 9.93 5.30
N LEU A 146 9.84 8.65 5.29
CA LEU A 146 9.60 7.76 6.42
C LEU A 146 10.35 8.23 7.66
N ASN A 147 9.73 8.08 8.82
CA ASN A 147 10.37 8.42 10.11
C ASN A 147 11.62 7.56 10.36
N ASN A 148 11.63 6.33 9.85
CA ASN A 148 12.77 5.43 9.92
C ASN A 148 13.72 5.70 8.75
N ILE A 149 14.82 6.39 9.03
CA ILE A 149 15.82 6.79 8.04
C ILE A 149 16.47 5.61 7.30
N PHE A 150 16.48 4.43 7.90
CA PHE A 150 17.06 3.22 7.30
C PHE A 150 16.12 2.57 6.27
N LEU A 151 14.86 3.01 6.19
CA LEU A 151 13.87 2.53 5.22
C LEU A 151 13.60 3.53 4.09
N ASN A 152 14.17 4.75 4.14
CA ASN A 152 13.98 5.78 3.12
C ASN A 152 14.55 5.46 1.72
N PRO A 153 15.52 4.53 1.54
CA PRO A 153 15.98 4.12 0.20
C PRO A 153 14.95 3.33 -0.63
N PHE A 154 13.82 2.93 -0.06
CA PHE A 154 12.75 2.24 -0.76
C PHE A 154 11.75 3.18 -1.39
#